data_060888ba0c939eefe1db463def5282f8
#
_entry.id   060888ba0c939eefe1db463def5282f8
#
_cell.length_a   1.000
_cell.length_b   1.000
_cell.length_c   1.000
_cell.angle_alpha   90.00
_cell.angle_beta   90.00
_cell.angle_gamma   90.00
#
_symmetry.space_group_name_H-M   'P 1'
#
loop_
_entity.id
_entity.type
_entity.pdbx_description
1 polymer ?
#
loop_
_entity_poly.entity_id
_entity_poly.type
_entity_poly.pdbx_seq_one_letter_code
_entity_poly.pdbx_strand_id
1 'polypeptide(L)'
;MPHPSSLNAAVPLTPVALAGATFADLTFENADQPHRIFLYRPDKSPPPEGWPVLYLTDGNACFATAVDALKVQAAYPNGTNICEGIIVAIGYPSDEPYDPLRRSWDLSPPPGRTYPPFFPGAPDVRTGGGERFLKLIEDELKPWVESQVPVDRSRQALFGHSFGGLFALYALFSKPHAFSRWIAASPAIFWEDAAILAAERALMDNLEAPLDIELHLSAGEYEGEALAPFHKGTPDEHKRQERAKETRTIELARDMAQRWATSASFEGTAIFEEYPGENHMSVLPVALNRAVQIAFRRSK
;
A
#
# COMPACT_ATOMS: atom_id res chain seq x y z
N MET A 1 -37.00 39.16 20.22
CA MET A 1 -36.03 38.25 19.66
C MET A 1 -35.18 37.73 20.81
N PRO A 2 -35.14 36.43 21.10
CA PRO A 2 -34.26 35.93 22.14
C PRO A 2 -32.83 36.05 21.65
N HIS A 3 -31.96 36.61 22.46
CA HIS A 3 -30.51 36.60 22.27
C HIS A 3 -30.01 35.16 22.20
N PRO A 4 -29.06 34.83 21.30
CA PRO A 4 -28.42 33.52 21.33
C PRO A 4 -27.71 33.39 22.68
N SER A 5 -28.15 32.38 23.45
CA SER A 5 -27.52 31.98 24.72
C SER A 5 -26.03 31.78 24.50
N SER A 6 -25.24 32.44 25.33
CA SER A 6 -23.81 32.25 25.48
C SER A 6 -23.47 30.76 25.44
N LEU A 7 -22.72 30.34 24.42
CA LEU A 7 -21.98 29.08 24.48
C LEU A 7 -21.00 29.22 25.65
N ASN A 8 -21.34 28.54 26.74
CA ASN A 8 -20.62 28.56 28.00
C ASN A 8 -19.20 28.05 27.84
N ALA A 9 -18.36 28.61 28.69
CA ALA A 9 -17.01 28.21 29.09
C ALA A 9 -16.38 27.06 28.26
N ALA A 10 -15.18 27.27 27.71
CA ALA A 10 -14.44 26.32 26.89
C ALA A 10 -14.58 24.88 27.44
N VAL A 11 -15.38 24.07 26.76
CA VAL A 11 -15.45 22.65 27.02
C VAL A 11 -14.08 22.07 26.66
N PRO A 12 -13.38 21.37 27.59
CA PRO A 12 -12.08 20.78 27.29
C PRO A 12 -12.21 19.80 26.13
N LEU A 13 -11.35 19.94 25.13
CA LEU A 13 -11.28 19.02 24.01
C LEU A 13 -10.62 17.70 24.44
N THR A 14 -11.21 16.60 24.04
CA THR A 14 -10.66 15.25 24.27
C THR A 14 -10.07 14.73 22.95
N PRO A 15 -8.83 14.18 22.95
CA PRO A 15 -8.28 13.55 21.77
C PRO A 15 -9.16 12.41 21.25
N VAL A 16 -9.33 12.35 19.93
CA VAL A 16 -10.05 11.25 19.28
C VAL A 16 -9.11 10.05 19.15
N ALA A 17 -9.53 8.90 19.68
CA ALA A 17 -8.83 7.64 19.52
C ALA A 17 -9.54 6.78 18.46
N LEU A 18 -8.77 6.10 17.63
CA LEU A 18 -9.28 5.14 16.66
C LEU A 18 -9.50 3.80 17.39
N ALA A 19 -10.76 3.49 17.67
CA ALA A 19 -11.12 2.30 18.46
C ALA A 19 -10.68 1.00 17.78
N GLY A 20 -10.04 0.10 18.52
CA GLY A 20 -9.47 -1.15 18.02
C GLY A 20 -8.06 -1.01 17.45
N ALA A 21 -7.54 0.21 17.35
CA ALA A 21 -6.20 0.49 16.83
C ALA A 21 -5.17 0.64 17.96
N THR A 22 -4.00 0.06 17.74
CA THR A 22 -2.83 0.15 18.61
C THR A 22 -1.58 0.27 17.74
N PHE A 23 -0.44 0.62 18.34
CA PHE A 23 0.86 0.50 17.68
C PHE A 23 1.94 0.03 18.65
N ALA A 24 3.02 -0.49 18.07
CA ALA A 24 4.26 -0.79 18.78
C ALA A 24 5.46 -0.43 17.90
N ASP A 25 6.50 0.14 18.51
CA ASP A 25 7.79 0.33 17.83
C ASP A 25 8.63 -0.93 18.07
N LEU A 26 8.81 -1.73 16.99
CA LEU A 26 9.49 -3.02 17.04
C LEU A 26 10.86 -2.95 16.37
N THR A 27 11.86 -3.52 17.04
CA THR A 27 13.19 -3.74 16.45
C THR A 27 13.25 -5.17 15.94
N PHE A 28 13.46 -5.32 14.64
CA PHE A 28 13.59 -6.60 13.96
C PHE A 28 15.05 -6.93 13.67
N GLU A 29 15.41 -8.21 13.61
CA GLU A 29 16.77 -8.64 13.26
C GLU A 29 17.18 -8.19 11.84
N ASN A 30 16.19 -8.16 10.94
CA ASN A 30 16.37 -7.73 9.56
C ASN A 30 16.20 -6.21 9.36
N ALA A 31 16.32 -5.39 10.42
CA ALA A 31 16.23 -3.93 10.33
C ALA A 31 17.32 -3.26 11.16
N ASP A 32 17.85 -2.12 10.67
CA ASP A 32 18.85 -1.33 11.40
C ASP A 32 18.22 -0.38 12.44
N GLN A 33 16.91 -0.13 12.31
CA GLN A 33 16.16 0.79 13.16
C GLN A 33 14.75 0.24 13.40
N PRO A 34 14.08 0.60 14.49
CA PRO A 34 12.73 0.12 14.79
C PRO A 34 11.73 0.60 13.74
N HIS A 35 10.75 -0.26 13.43
CA HIS A 35 9.58 0.10 12.64
C HIS A 35 8.38 0.28 13.56
N ARG A 36 7.52 1.25 13.26
CA ARG A 36 6.23 1.39 13.93
C ARG A 36 5.22 0.50 13.25
N ILE A 37 4.75 -0.50 13.98
CA ILE A 37 3.73 -1.42 13.50
C ILE A 37 2.39 -0.99 14.09
N PHE A 38 1.51 -0.52 13.22
CA PHE A 38 0.12 -0.24 13.57
C PHE A 38 -0.70 -1.50 13.39
N LEU A 39 -1.57 -1.79 14.35
CA LEU A 39 -2.44 -2.95 14.35
C LEU A 39 -3.88 -2.53 14.67
N TYR A 40 -4.79 -2.79 13.75
CA TYR A 40 -6.23 -2.74 14.01
C TYR A 40 -6.78 -4.16 14.11
N ARG A 41 -7.59 -4.40 15.14
CA ARG A 41 -8.35 -5.64 15.31
C ARG A 41 -9.81 -5.31 15.65
N PRO A 42 -10.78 -6.06 15.10
CA PRO A 42 -12.18 -5.94 15.50
C PRO A 42 -12.37 -6.32 16.97
N ASP A 43 -13.31 -5.67 17.65
CA ASP A 43 -13.75 -6.06 19.01
C ASP A 43 -14.82 -7.16 18.89
N LYS A 44 -14.45 -8.30 18.29
CA LYS A 44 -15.31 -9.46 18.04
C LYS A 44 -14.48 -10.74 18.13
N SER A 45 -15.16 -11.86 18.32
CA SER A 45 -14.50 -13.17 18.22
C SER A 45 -14.07 -13.44 16.78
N PRO A 46 -12.87 -14.00 16.56
CA PRO A 46 -12.41 -14.36 15.23
C PRO A 46 -13.27 -15.48 14.60
N PRO A 47 -13.34 -15.53 13.27
CA PRO A 47 -13.84 -16.71 12.56
C PRO A 47 -13.00 -17.96 12.92
N PRO A 48 -13.54 -19.17 12.71
CA PRO A 48 -12.78 -20.42 12.96
C PRO A 48 -11.44 -20.51 12.25
N GLU A 49 -11.35 -19.96 11.04
CA GLU A 49 -10.14 -19.91 10.20
C GLU A 49 -9.15 -18.81 10.62
N GLY A 50 -9.56 -17.92 11.51
CA GLY A 50 -8.86 -16.67 11.83
C GLY A 50 -9.34 -15.48 10.99
N TRP A 51 -8.72 -14.33 11.21
CA TRP A 51 -9.05 -13.10 10.50
C TRP A 51 -8.30 -12.97 9.17
N PRO A 52 -8.94 -12.53 8.08
CA PRO A 52 -8.21 -12.04 6.92
C PRO A 52 -7.37 -10.80 7.29
N VAL A 53 -6.22 -10.63 6.65
CA VAL A 53 -5.28 -9.55 6.99
C VAL A 53 -4.93 -8.72 5.76
N LEU A 54 -4.95 -7.40 5.93
CA LEU A 54 -4.39 -6.44 4.98
C LEU A 54 -3.12 -5.82 5.57
N TYR A 55 -1.99 -6.09 4.94
CA TYR A 55 -0.71 -5.44 5.24
C TYR A 55 -0.55 -4.20 4.37
N LEU A 56 -0.10 -3.10 4.97
CA LEU A 56 0.11 -1.81 4.31
C LEU A 56 1.56 -1.36 4.50
N THR A 57 2.20 -0.92 3.44
CA THR A 57 3.42 -0.10 3.53
C THR A 57 3.05 1.36 3.83
N ASP A 58 4.03 2.18 4.21
CA ASP A 58 3.81 3.60 4.56
C ASP A 58 2.71 3.79 5.61
N GLY A 59 2.78 3.01 6.70
CA GLY A 59 1.73 2.88 7.71
C GLY A 59 1.26 4.19 8.30
N ASN A 60 2.16 5.16 8.52
CA ASN A 60 1.82 6.48 9.06
C ASN A 60 0.81 7.23 8.17
N ALA A 61 0.94 7.11 6.83
CA ALA A 61 0.05 7.76 5.87
C ALA A 61 -1.26 6.96 5.63
N CYS A 62 -1.21 5.64 5.76
CA CYS A 62 -2.25 4.74 5.24
C CYS A 62 -3.22 4.22 6.30
N PHE A 63 -2.74 3.99 7.52
CA PHE A 63 -3.42 3.18 8.52
C PHE A 63 -4.82 3.68 8.89
N ALA A 64 -4.95 4.94 9.29
CA ALA A 64 -6.21 5.49 9.77
C ALA A 64 -7.31 5.44 8.69
N THR A 65 -6.97 5.85 7.47
CA THR A 65 -7.89 5.80 6.31
C THR A 65 -8.39 4.39 6.03
N ALA A 66 -7.50 3.41 6.05
CA ALA A 66 -7.86 2.01 5.81
C ALA A 66 -8.78 1.46 6.92
N VAL A 67 -8.50 1.78 8.19
CA VAL A 67 -9.34 1.36 9.32
C VAL A 67 -10.74 1.97 9.23
N ASP A 68 -10.85 3.27 8.94
CA ASP A 68 -12.16 3.92 8.82
C ASP A 68 -12.95 3.37 7.63
N ALA A 69 -12.28 3.14 6.48
CA ALA A 69 -12.91 2.51 5.33
C ALA A 69 -13.42 1.10 5.64
N LEU A 70 -12.66 0.28 6.37
CA LEU A 70 -13.07 -1.05 6.79
C LEU A 70 -14.27 -1.00 7.73
N LYS A 71 -14.20 -0.18 8.79
CA LYS A 71 -15.25 -0.09 9.81
C LYS A 71 -16.61 0.30 9.23
N VAL A 72 -16.63 1.30 8.33
CA VAL A 72 -17.87 1.74 7.67
C VAL A 72 -18.48 0.61 6.82
N GLN A 73 -17.66 -0.10 6.06
CA GLN A 73 -18.12 -1.14 5.13
C GLN A 73 -18.50 -2.44 5.86
N ALA A 74 -17.69 -2.89 6.80
CA ALA A 74 -17.94 -4.11 7.56
C ALA A 74 -19.15 -4.00 8.51
N ALA A 75 -19.61 -2.78 8.82
CA ALA A 75 -20.87 -2.56 9.55
C ALA A 75 -22.11 -2.99 8.75
N TYR A 76 -22.02 -3.04 7.40
CA TYR A 76 -23.13 -3.39 6.50
C TYR A 76 -22.76 -4.54 5.53
N PRO A 77 -22.34 -5.69 6.03
CA PRO A 77 -21.71 -6.74 5.21
C PRO A 77 -22.65 -7.30 4.13
N ASN A 78 -23.96 -7.24 4.31
CA ASN A 78 -24.91 -7.68 3.28
C ASN A 78 -25.08 -6.66 2.15
N GLY A 79 -24.77 -5.38 2.39
CA GLY A 79 -24.82 -4.33 1.37
C GLY A 79 -23.48 -4.13 0.67
N THR A 80 -22.37 -4.34 1.38
CA THR A 80 -21.01 -4.07 0.89
C THR A 80 -20.27 -5.32 0.44
N ASN A 81 -20.67 -6.50 0.90
CA ASN A 81 -19.96 -7.76 0.76
C ASN A 81 -18.58 -7.78 1.45
N ILE A 82 -18.35 -6.91 2.45
CA ILE A 82 -17.09 -6.80 3.18
C ILE A 82 -17.27 -7.41 4.58
N CYS A 83 -16.32 -8.28 4.98
CA CYS A 83 -16.24 -8.80 6.34
C CYS A 83 -15.24 -8.01 7.18
N GLU A 84 -15.31 -8.22 8.49
CA GLU A 84 -14.28 -7.75 9.42
C GLU A 84 -12.93 -8.41 9.12
N GLY A 85 -11.84 -7.76 9.54
CA GLY A 85 -10.49 -8.27 9.38
C GLY A 85 -9.46 -7.43 10.11
N ILE A 86 -8.22 -7.85 10.02
CA ILE A 86 -7.06 -7.20 10.64
C ILE A 86 -6.40 -6.27 9.63
N ILE A 87 -6.00 -5.07 10.07
CA ILE A 87 -5.10 -4.20 9.30
C ILE A 87 -3.79 -4.10 10.05
N VAL A 88 -2.70 -4.42 9.36
CA VAL A 88 -1.32 -4.27 9.83
C VAL A 88 -0.63 -3.25 8.94
N ALA A 89 -0.17 -2.14 9.50
CA ALA A 89 0.53 -1.15 8.71
C ALA A 89 1.95 -0.93 9.23
N ILE A 90 2.90 -0.96 8.30
CA ILE A 90 4.33 -0.86 8.58
C ILE A 90 4.75 0.57 8.29
N GLY A 91 5.11 1.29 9.34
CA GLY A 91 5.55 2.67 9.28
C GLY A 91 6.83 2.90 10.07
N TYR A 92 7.05 4.14 10.45
CA TYR A 92 8.27 4.59 11.12
C TYR A 92 7.93 5.31 12.42
N PRO A 93 8.81 5.28 13.45
CA PRO A 93 8.60 5.98 14.72
C PRO A 93 8.69 7.50 14.56
N SER A 94 7.72 8.09 13.88
CA SER A 94 7.58 9.53 13.68
C SER A 94 6.09 9.89 13.60
N ASP A 95 5.78 11.19 13.67
CA ASP A 95 4.44 11.72 13.46
C ASP A 95 4.22 12.17 12.01
N GLU A 96 5.28 12.13 11.19
CA GLU A 96 5.20 12.47 9.77
C GLU A 96 4.55 11.32 8.97
N PRO A 97 3.79 11.65 7.91
CA PRO A 97 3.15 10.63 7.06
C PRO A 97 4.15 9.73 6.33
N TYR A 98 5.36 10.24 6.08
CA TYR A 98 6.43 9.52 5.39
C TYR A 98 7.78 9.79 6.04
N ASP A 99 8.65 8.78 6.06
CA ASP A 99 10.09 8.95 6.25
C ASP A 99 10.79 8.73 4.89
N PRO A 100 11.15 9.80 4.16
CA PRO A 100 11.66 9.67 2.79
C PRO A 100 12.93 8.84 2.67
N LEU A 101 13.82 8.88 3.65
CA LEU A 101 15.09 8.16 3.61
C LEU A 101 14.90 6.67 3.90
N ARG A 102 14.15 6.36 4.94
CA ARG A 102 13.91 4.96 5.32
C ARG A 102 13.05 4.23 4.28
N ARG A 103 11.97 4.85 3.82
CA ARG A 103 11.13 4.24 2.80
C ARG A 103 11.83 4.06 1.44
N SER A 104 12.78 4.95 1.11
CA SER A 104 13.59 4.78 -0.09
C SER A 104 14.48 3.54 -0.01
N TRP A 105 14.99 3.20 1.17
CA TRP A 105 15.73 1.98 1.41
C TRP A 105 14.80 0.76 1.42
N ASP A 106 13.80 0.75 2.31
CA ASP A 106 12.96 -0.42 2.58
C ASP A 106 12.12 -0.85 1.36
N LEU A 107 11.63 0.12 0.56
CA LEU A 107 10.64 -0.15 -0.49
C LEU A 107 11.23 -0.29 -1.90
N SER A 108 12.52 -0.10 -2.07
CA SER A 108 13.16 -0.24 -3.37
C SER A 108 13.80 -1.62 -3.58
N PRO A 109 13.61 -2.24 -4.76
CA PRO A 109 14.27 -3.49 -5.11
C PRO A 109 15.80 -3.37 -5.13
N PRO A 110 16.55 -4.49 -4.93
CA PRO A 110 17.98 -4.52 -5.22
C PRO A 110 18.26 -4.40 -6.74
N PRO A 111 19.48 -4.02 -7.17
CA PRO A 111 20.65 -3.73 -6.33
C PRO A 111 20.58 -2.38 -5.66
N GLY A 112 21.27 -2.25 -4.51
CA GLY A 112 21.36 -0.99 -3.79
C GLY A 112 22.13 0.08 -4.57
N ARG A 113 21.62 1.31 -4.52
CA ARG A 113 22.28 2.51 -5.07
C ARG A 113 22.20 3.66 -4.09
N THR A 114 23.01 4.68 -4.35
CA THR A 114 23.01 5.93 -3.58
C THR A 114 22.76 7.10 -4.52
N TYR A 115 21.81 7.95 -4.15
CA TYR A 115 21.41 9.13 -4.90
C TYR A 115 21.72 10.40 -4.10
N PRO A 116 21.85 11.53 -4.79
CA PRO A 116 21.99 12.83 -4.12
C PRO A 116 20.85 13.10 -3.13
N PRO A 117 21.09 13.94 -2.11
CA PRO A 117 20.07 14.33 -1.15
C PRO A 117 18.82 14.94 -1.82
N PHE A 118 17.64 14.73 -1.22
CA PHE A 118 16.40 15.35 -1.68
C PHE A 118 16.44 16.89 -1.64
N PHE A 119 17.21 17.44 -0.72
CA PHE A 119 17.44 18.90 -0.57
C PHE A 119 18.84 19.16 0.00
N PRO A 120 19.40 20.36 -0.22
CA PRO A 120 20.74 20.71 0.26
C PRO A 120 20.90 20.51 1.77
N GLY A 121 21.97 19.81 2.18
CA GLY A 121 22.25 19.53 3.59
C GLY A 121 21.59 18.29 4.18
N ALA A 122 20.71 17.61 3.44
CA ALA A 122 20.18 16.31 3.84
C ALA A 122 21.20 15.19 3.54
N PRO A 123 21.06 14.00 4.14
CA PRO A 123 21.85 12.83 3.79
C PRO A 123 21.56 12.33 2.37
N ASP A 124 22.52 11.61 1.81
CA ASP A 124 22.33 10.85 0.58
C ASP A 124 21.21 9.83 0.71
N VAL A 125 20.48 9.59 -0.37
CA VAL A 125 19.36 8.66 -0.42
C VAL A 125 19.86 7.28 -0.82
N ARG A 126 19.77 6.33 0.11
CA ARG A 126 20.09 4.92 -0.14
C ARG A 126 18.85 4.16 -0.60
N THR A 127 19.03 3.21 -1.51
CA THR A 127 17.99 2.35 -2.06
C THR A 127 18.46 0.89 -2.09
N GLY A 128 17.53 -0.07 -2.34
CA GLY A 128 17.85 -1.47 -2.57
C GLY A 128 17.68 -2.40 -1.37
N GLY A 129 16.99 -1.95 -0.31
CA GLY A 129 16.73 -2.75 0.90
C GLY A 129 15.50 -3.64 0.83
N GLY A 130 14.77 -3.66 -0.29
CA GLY A 130 13.49 -4.36 -0.41
C GLY A 130 13.54 -5.86 -0.12
N GLU A 131 14.64 -6.53 -0.44
CA GLU A 131 14.82 -7.95 -0.08
C GLU A 131 14.84 -8.14 1.44
N ARG A 132 15.60 -7.30 2.13
CA ARG A 132 15.69 -7.33 3.60
C ARG A 132 14.34 -6.98 4.25
N PHE A 133 13.63 -6.03 3.68
CA PHE A 133 12.30 -5.63 4.14
C PHE A 133 11.24 -6.72 3.90
N LEU A 134 11.28 -7.41 2.76
CA LEU A 134 10.42 -8.57 2.51
C LEU A 134 10.71 -9.70 3.52
N LYS A 135 11.99 -9.95 3.80
CA LYS A 135 12.39 -10.95 4.80
C LYS A 135 11.90 -10.57 6.20
N LEU A 136 12.00 -9.29 6.59
CA LEU A 136 11.42 -8.79 7.86
C LEU A 136 9.92 -9.09 7.92
N ILE A 137 9.17 -8.83 6.85
CA ILE A 137 7.72 -9.08 6.81
C ILE A 137 7.41 -10.56 6.99
N GLU A 138 8.08 -11.43 6.23
CA GLU A 138 7.78 -12.87 6.20
C GLU A 138 8.25 -13.60 7.47
N ASP A 139 9.49 -13.34 7.87
CA ASP A 139 10.15 -14.16 8.89
C ASP A 139 9.92 -13.63 10.31
N GLU A 140 9.55 -12.35 10.48
CA GLU A 140 9.45 -11.72 11.81
C GLU A 140 8.07 -11.07 12.04
N LEU A 141 7.59 -10.20 11.13
CA LEU A 141 6.34 -9.45 11.34
C LEU A 141 5.12 -10.38 11.29
N LYS A 142 4.98 -11.24 10.27
CA LYS A 142 3.84 -12.17 10.18
C LYS A 142 3.74 -13.07 11.42
N PRO A 143 4.82 -13.75 11.87
CA PRO A 143 4.80 -14.51 13.12
C PRO A 143 4.44 -13.66 14.36
N TRP A 144 4.93 -12.42 14.43
CA TRP A 144 4.56 -11.53 15.51
C TRP A 144 3.05 -11.21 15.48
N VAL A 145 2.48 -10.88 14.30
CA VAL A 145 1.04 -10.64 14.16
C VAL A 145 0.22 -11.86 14.57
N GLU A 146 0.62 -13.05 14.14
CA GLU A 146 -0.03 -14.33 14.50
C GLU A 146 0.03 -14.61 16.01
N SER A 147 1.05 -14.13 16.71
CA SER A 147 1.11 -14.21 18.17
C SER A 147 0.13 -13.25 18.89
N GLN A 148 -0.32 -12.19 18.20
CA GLN A 148 -1.24 -11.19 18.77
C GLN A 148 -2.72 -11.54 18.50
N VAL A 149 -3.01 -12.14 17.33
CA VAL A 149 -4.38 -12.40 16.86
C VAL A 149 -4.42 -13.66 15.97
N PRO A 150 -5.53 -14.43 16.00
CA PRO A 150 -5.73 -15.53 15.05
C PRO A 150 -5.86 -15.01 13.62
N VAL A 151 -5.03 -15.52 12.69
CA VAL A 151 -4.93 -15.09 11.30
C VAL A 151 -5.32 -16.22 10.34
N ASP A 152 -6.12 -15.90 9.34
CA ASP A 152 -6.33 -16.75 8.17
C ASP A 152 -5.16 -16.58 7.19
N ARG A 153 -4.24 -17.55 7.19
CA ARG A 153 -3.04 -17.52 6.34
C ARG A 153 -3.34 -17.58 4.85
N SER A 154 -4.52 -18.07 4.46
CA SER A 154 -4.94 -18.14 3.05
C SER A 154 -5.48 -16.80 2.53
N ARG A 155 -5.81 -15.86 3.44
CA ARG A 155 -6.44 -14.58 3.11
C ARG A 155 -5.60 -13.40 3.60
N GLN A 156 -4.39 -13.32 3.09
CA GLN A 156 -3.48 -12.20 3.36
C GLN A 156 -3.30 -11.35 2.10
N ALA A 157 -3.40 -10.04 2.25
CA ALA A 157 -3.22 -9.06 1.18
C ALA A 157 -2.07 -8.11 1.52
N LEU A 158 -1.32 -7.68 0.49
CA LEU A 158 -0.31 -6.62 0.61
C LEU A 158 -0.72 -5.43 -0.27
N PHE A 159 -0.75 -4.24 0.32
CA PHE A 159 -0.97 -2.97 -0.37
C PHE A 159 0.26 -2.08 -0.29
N GLY A 160 0.57 -1.41 -1.38
CA GLY A 160 1.54 -0.33 -1.43
C GLY A 160 1.19 0.74 -2.47
N HIS A 161 1.60 1.98 -2.20
CA HIS A 161 1.43 3.12 -3.09
C HIS A 161 2.79 3.66 -3.52
N SER A 162 2.94 4.04 -4.80
CA SER A 162 4.16 4.62 -5.35
C SER A 162 5.37 3.66 -5.18
N PHE A 163 6.39 4.02 -4.41
CA PHE A 163 7.47 3.10 -4.01
C PHE A 163 6.95 1.89 -3.23
N GLY A 164 5.90 2.05 -2.41
CA GLY A 164 5.23 0.92 -1.77
C GLY A 164 4.56 -0.02 -2.78
N GLY A 165 4.02 0.53 -3.87
CA GLY A 165 3.50 -0.25 -5.00
C GLY A 165 4.60 -0.99 -5.76
N LEU A 166 5.75 -0.35 -5.97
CA LEU A 166 6.94 -1.00 -6.52
C LEU A 166 7.41 -2.15 -5.63
N PHE A 167 7.43 -1.94 -4.31
CA PHE A 167 7.76 -3.00 -3.35
C PHE A 167 6.76 -4.15 -3.39
N ALA A 168 5.45 -3.87 -3.46
CA ALA A 168 4.43 -4.91 -3.57
C ALA A 168 4.65 -5.80 -4.81
N LEU A 169 5.00 -5.20 -5.95
CA LEU A 169 5.36 -5.93 -7.17
C LEU A 169 6.67 -6.72 -7.02
N TYR A 170 7.70 -6.10 -6.42
CA TYR A 170 8.94 -6.80 -6.13
C TYR A 170 8.72 -8.03 -5.21
N ALA A 171 7.91 -7.87 -4.17
CA ALA A 171 7.57 -8.94 -3.25
C ALA A 171 6.80 -10.08 -3.96
N LEU A 172 5.84 -9.73 -4.84
CA LEU A 172 5.14 -10.69 -5.69
C LEU A 172 6.13 -11.49 -6.55
N PHE A 173 7.03 -10.82 -7.24
CA PHE A 173 7.95 -11.49 -8.17
C PHE A 173 9.03 -12.31 -7.45
N SER A 174 9.32 -11.98 -6.18
CA SER A 174 10.30 -12.72 -5.36
C SER A 174 9.69 -13.88 -4.57
N LYS A 175 8.45 -13.71 -4.04
CA LYS A 175 7.74 -14.69 -3.21
C LYS A 175 6.24 -14.69 -3.56
N PRO A 176 5.83 -15.24 -4.70
CA PRO A 176 4.46 -15.11 -5.21
C PRO A 176 3.39 -15.72 -4.30
N HIS A 177 3.75 -16.66 -3.44
CA HIS A 177 2.84 -17.31 -2.48
C HIS A 177 2.81 -16.63 -1.09
N ALA A 178 3.56 -15.52 -0.89
CA ALA A 178 3.58 -14.82 0.39
C ALA A 178 2.23 -14.16 0.72
N PHE A 179 1.49 -13.76 -0.30
CA PHE A 179 0.14 -13.20 -0.17
C PHE A 179 -0.77 -13.74 -1.26
N SER A 180 -2.06 -13.85 -0.97
CA SER A 180 -3.07 -14.25 -1.96
C SER A 180 -3.60 -13.06 -2.78
N ARG A 181 -3.40 -11.82 -2.30
CA ARG A 181 -3.84 -10.58 -2.96
C ARG A 181 -2.76 -9.53 -2.92
N TRP A 182 -2.45 -8.98 -4.08
CA TRP A 182 -1.40 -8.01 -4.31
C TRP A 182 -2.01 -6.74 -4.88
N ILE A 183 -1.82 -5.62 -4.18
CA ILE A 183 -2.49 -4.37 -4.53
C ILE A 183 -1.44 -3.27 -4.64
N ALA A 184 -1.16 -2.84 -5.86
CA ALA A 184 -0.16 -1.83 -6.17
C ALA A 184 -0.82 -0.59 -6.77
N ALA A 185 -0.93 0.47 -5.97
CA ALA A 185 -1.49 1.74 -6.39
C ALA A 185 -0.39 2.66 -6.90
N SER A 186 -0.56 3.22 -8.10
CA SER A 186 0.41 4.13 -8.74
C SER A 186 1.85 3.64 -8.64
N PRO A 187 2.11 2.34 -8.93
CA PRO A 187 3.41 1.75 -8.66
C PRO A 187 4.52 2.42 -9.49
N ALA A 188 5.66 2.69 -8.85
CA ALA A 188 6.81 3.31 -9.51
C ALA A 188 7.56 2.32 -10.41
N ILE A 189 6.84 1.68 -11.38
CA ILE A 189 7.40 0.66 -12.29
C ILE A 189 8.55 1.22 -13.12
N PHE A 190 8.50 2.52 -13.47
CA PHE A 190 9.53 3.23 -14.23
C PHE A 190 10.89 3.31 -13.53
N TRP A 191 10.95 3.01 -12.22
CA TRP A 191 12.16 3.12 -11.42
C TRP A 191 13.30 2.28 -12.02
N GLU A 192 14.52 2.88 -12.11
CA GLU A 192 15.72 2.23 -12.66
C GLU A 192 15.47 1.66 -14.08
N ASP A 193 14.96 2.50 -14.98
CA ASP A 193 14.62 2.10 -16.36
C ASP A 193 13.64 0.90 -16.40
N ALA A 194 12.72 0.87 -15.48
CA ALA A 194 11.73 -0.20 -15.32
C ALA A 194 12.36 -1.59 -15.08
N ALA A 195 13.44 -1.64 -14.31
CA ALA A 195 14.18 -2.88 -14.00
C ALA A 195 13.29 -3.98 -13.41
N ILE A 196 12.22 -3.62 -12.71
CA ILE A 196 11.24 -4.56 -12.14
C ILE A 196 10.58 -5.49 -13.20
N LEU A 197 10.48 -5.04 -14.46
CA LEU A 197 9.93 -5.86 -15.55
C LEU A 197 10.80 -7.07 -15.90
N ALA A 198 12.08 -7.05 -15.56
CA ALA A 198 12.94 -8.22 -15.71
C ALA A 198 12.60 -9.28 -14.66
N ALA A 199 12.30 -8.88 -13.42
CA ALA A 199 11.86 -9.80 -12.38
C ALA A 199 10.46 -10.39 -12.68
N GLU A 200 9.54 -9.58 -13.23
CA GLU A 200 8.24 -10.05 -13.73
C GLU A 200 8.42 -11.19 -14.75
N ARG A 201 9.23 -10.96 -15.79
CA ARG A 201 9.51 -11.96 -16.83
C ARG A 201 10.14 -13.21 -16.24
N ALA A 202 11.15 -13.05 -15.39
CA ALA A 202 11.83 -14.18 -14.76
C ALA A 202 10.87 -15.04 -13.93
N LEU A 203 9.93 -14.45 -13.20
CA LEU A 203 8.89 -15.21 -12.51
C LEU A 203 8.02 -15.97 -13.50
N MET A 204 7.44 -15.30 -14.51
CA MET A 204 6.53 -15.93 -15.46
C MET A 204 7.16 -17.08 -16.23
N ASP A 205 8.44 -16.95 -16.60
CA ASP A 205 9.19 -17.97 -17.35
C ASP A 205 9.55 -19.19 -16.50
N ASN A 206 9.57 -19.07 -15.16
CA ASN A 206 9.98 -20.14 -14.25
C ASN A 206 8.85 -20.68 -13.36
N LEU A 207 7.61 -20.28 -13.57
CA LEU A 207 6.48 -20.87 -12.84
C LEU A 207 6.31 -22.34 -13.23
N GLU A 208 6.39 -23.22 -12.23
CA GLU A 208 6.20 -24.67 -12.41
C GLU A 208 4.72 -25.05 -12.57
N ALA A 209 3.81 -24.23 -12.06
CA ALA A 209 2.36 -24.37 -12.17
C ALA A 209 1.72 -22.98 -12.27
N PRO A 210 0.50 -22.88 -12.86
CA PRO A 210 -0.21 -21.62 -12.90
C PRO A 210 -0.41 -20.99 -11.51
N LEU A 211 -0.19 -19.71 -11.40
CA LEU A 211 -0.28 -18.96 -10.14
C LEU A 211 -1.71 -18.45 -9.95
N ASP A 212 -2.36 -18.89 -8.87
CA ASP A 212 -3.70 -18.44 -8.46
C ASP A 212 -3.60 -17.36 -7.37
N ILE A 213 -3.54 -16.09 -7.78
CA ILE A 213 -3.53 -14.91 -6.91
C ILE A 213 -4.44 -13.83 -7.51
N GLU A 214 -4.74 -12.81 -6.71
CA GLU A 214 -5.37 -11.58 -7.20
C GLU A 214 -4.33 -10.46 -7.26
N LEU A 215 -4.10 -9.90 -8.46
CA LEU A 215 -3.25 -8.75 -8.71
C LEU A 215 -4.10 -7.55 -9.12
N HIS A 216 -4.09 -6.51 -8.31
CA HIS A 216 -4.78 -5.26 -8.62
C HIS A 216 -3.77 -4.13 -8.76
N LEU A 217 -3.74 -3.53 -9.94
CA LEU A 217 -2.95 -2.35 -10.25
C LEU A 217 -3.89 -1.16 -10.43
N SER A 218 -3.50 0.01 -10.00
CA SER A 218 -4.30 1.23 -10.21
C SER A 218 -3.42 2.46 -10.36
N ALA A 219 -4.01 3.53 -10.91
CA ALA A 219 -3.40 4.85 -10.96
C ALA A 219 -4.48 5.94 -11.01
N GLY A 220 -4.14 7.18 -10.68
CA GLY A 220 -5.01 8.33 -10.88
C GLY A 220 -4.95 8.83 -12.33
N GLU A 221 -6.07 9.37 -12.84
CA GLU A 221 -6.18 9.93 -14.20
C GLU A 221 -5.06 10.93 -14.51
N TYR A 222 -4.69 11.77 -13.53
CA TYR A 222 -3.68 12.81 -13.69
C TYR A 222 -2.23 12.34 -13.44
N GLU A 223 -2.01 11.03 -13.53
CA GLU A 223 -0.66 10.45 -13.54
C GLU A 223 -0.20 10.02 -14.94
N GLY A 224 -1.05 10.22 -15.95
CA GLY A 224 -0.74 10.07 -17.36
C GLY A 224 -0.49 11.43 -18.05
N GLU A 225 -0.79 11.49 -19.36
CA GLU A 225 -0.62 12.71 -20.15
C GLU A 225 -1.57 13.85 -19.74
N ALA A 226 -2.72 13.54 -19.15
CA ALA A 226 -3.68 14.52 -18.68
C ALA A 226 -3.16 15.22 -17.43
N LEU A 227 -3.12 16.55 -17.46
CA LEU A 227 -2.80 17.34 -16.27
C LEU A 227 -4.05 17.68 -15.47
N ALA A 228 -3.95 17.63 -14.16
CA ALA A 228 -4.97 18.16 -13.28
C ALA A 228 -5.29 19.63 -13.63
N PRO A 229 -6.59 20.04 -13.59
CA PRO A 229 -6.99 21.38 -14.03
C PRO A 229 -6.21 22.52 -13.34
N PHE A 230 -5.85 22.36 -12.06
CA PHE A 230 -5.10 23.36 -11.29
C PHE A 230 -3.60 23.43 -11.64
N HIS A 231 -3.07 22.53 -12.45
CA HIS A 231 -1.69 22.57 -12.97
C HIS A 231 -1.60 23.30 -14.31
N LYS A 232 -2.73 23.50 -15.00
CA LYS A 232 -2.75 24.18 -16.31
C LYS A 232 -2.45 25.66 -16.13
N GLY A 233 -1.55 26.18 -16.94
CA GLY A 233 -1.10 27.58 -16.88
C GLY A 233 -0.13 27.90 -15.73
N THR A 234 0.31 26.91 -14.96
CA THR A 234 1.32 27.10 -13.90
C THR A 234 2.74 27.09 -14.46
N PRO A 235 3.73 27.75 -13.79
CA PRO A 235 5.11 27.78 -14.28
C PRO A 235 5.77 26.39 -14.46
N ASP A 236 5.27 25.38 -13.76
CA ASP A 236 5.79 24.02 -13.78
C ASP A 236 4.97 23.07 -14.68
N GLU A 237 3.98 23.55 -15.41
CA GLU A 237 3.14 22.76 -16.32
C GLU A 237 3.96 21.87 -17.27
N HIS A 238 4.92 22.45 -17.98
CA HIS A 238 5.77 21.73 -18.92
C HIS A 238 6.58 20.63 -18.21
N LYS A 239 7.17 20.96 -17.06
CA LYS A 239 7.95 20.00 -16.28
C LYS A 239 7.10 18.79 -15.85
N ARG A 240 5.84 19.03 -15.48
CA ARG A 240 4.89 17.97 -15.13
C ARG A 240 4.54 17.07 -16.31
N GLN A 241 4.34 17.68 -17.48
CA GLN A 241 4.09 16.93 -18.72
C GLN A 241 5.27 16.05 -19.11
N GLU A 242 6.50 16.59 -19.07
CA GLU A 242 7.71 15.80 -19.34
C GLU A 242 7.86 14.65 -18.32
N ARG A 243 7.62 14.91 -17.04
CA ARG A 243 7.68 13.86 -16.03
C ARG A 243 6.63 12.76 -16.27
N ALA A 244 5.41 13.09 -16.66
CA ALA A 244 4.38 12.10 -16.97
C ALA A 244 4.81 11.19 -18.12
N LYS A 245 5.43 11.76 -19.18
CA LYS A 245 5.99 10.99 -20.29
C LYS A 245 7.14 10.08 -19.89
N GLU A 246 7.97 10.50 -18.93
CA GLU A 246 9.07 9.70 -18.40
C GLU A 246 8.56 8.56 -17.51
N THR A 247 7.63 8.85 -16.62
CA THR A 247 7.15 7.88 -15.62
C THR A 247 6.17 6.86 -16.19
N ARG A 248 5.34 7.26 -17.14
CA ARG A 248 4.36 6.37 -17.81
C ARG A 248 3.58 5.49 -16.82
N THR A 249 3.20 6.07 -15.68
CA THR A 249 2.65 5.30 -14.54
C THR A 249 1.40 4.51 -14.94
N ILE A 250 0.48 5.14 -15.67
CA ILE A 250 -0.77 4.51 -16.12
C ILE A 250 -0.48 3.39 -17.11
N GLU A 251 0.32 3.68 -18.15
CA GLU A 251 0.61 2.73 -19.24
C GLU A 251 1.34 1.50 -18.70
N LEU A 252 2.40 1.69 -17.91
CA LEU A 252 3.17 0.58 -17.37
C LEU A 252 2.35 -0.32 -16.45
N ALA A 253 1.48 0.26 -15.61
CA ALA A 253 0.60 -0.51 -14.74
C ALA A 253 -0.49 -1.25 -15.52
N ARG A 254 -1.11 -0.60 -16.52
CA ARG A 254 -2.11 -1.20 -17.42
C ARG A 254 -1.52 -2.36 -18.22
N ASP A 255 -0.36 -2.13 -18.83
CA ASP A 255 0.33 -3.14 -19.65
C ASP A 255 0.72 -4.36 -18.80
N MET A 256 1.18 -4.15 -17.57
CA MET A 256 1.49 -5.23 -16.64
C MET A 256 0.23 -6.05 -16.31
N ALA A 257 -0.86 -5.42 -15.91
CA ALA A 257 -2.12 -6.12 -15.64
C ALA A 257 -2.60 -6.93 -16.84
N GLN A 258 -2.48 -6.38 -18.04
CA GLN A 258 -2.87 -7.08 -19.26
C GLN A 258 -1.97 -8.29 -19.54
N ARG A 259 -0.65 -8.18 -19.36
CA ARG A 259 0.27 -9.34 -19.53
C ARG A 259 -0.11 -10.48 -18.59
N TRP A 260 -0.38 -10.16 -17.32
CA TRP A 260 -0.81 -11.15 -16.33
C TRP A 260 -2.15 -11.78 -16.71
N ALA A 261 -3.17 -10.99 -17.03
CA ALA A 261 -4.50 -11.47 -17.38
C ALA A 261 -4.53 -12.36 -18.62
N THR A 262 -3.53 -12.26 -19.52
CA THR A 262 -3.45 -13.04 -20.75
C THR A 262 -2.41 -14.16 -20.71
N SER A 263 -1.68 -14.30 -19.59
CA SER A 263 -0.63 -15.32 -19.42
C SER A 263 -1.24 -16.71 -19.17
N ALA A 264 -0.72 -17.72 -19.86
CA ALA A 264 -1.08 -19.10 -19.60
C ALA A 264 -0.55 -19.62 -18.24
N SER A 265 0.44 -18.94 -17.66
CA SER A 265 1.01 -19.25 -16.34
C SER A 265 0.23 -18.59 -15.18
N PHE A 266 -0.96 -18.06 -15.44
CA PHE A 266 -1.77 -17.35 -14.47
C PHE A 266 -3.24 -17.81 -14.52
N GLU A 267 -3.77 -18.25 -13.39
CA GLU A 267 -5.17 -18.69 -13.22
C GLU A 267 -5.99 -17.74 -12.37
N GLY A 268 -5.34 -16.75 -11.73
CA GLY A 268 -5.96 -15.77 -10.85
C GLY A 268 -6.65 -14.62 -11.58
N THR A 269 -6.71 -13.49 -10.92
CA THR A 269 -7.31 -12.26 -11.48
C THR A 269 -6.29 -11.14 -11.50
N ALA A 270 -6.04 -10.54 -12.67
CA ALA A 270 -5.23 -9.34 -12.81
C ALA A 270 -6.06 -8.20 -13.41
N ILE A 271 -6.14 -7.07 -12.70
CA ILE A 271 -6.97 -5.92 -13.07
C ILE A 271 -6.15 -4.64 -12.98
N PHE A 272 -6.36 -3.74 -13.93
CA PHE A 272 -5.95 -2.34 -13.84
C PHE A 272 -7.21 -1.45 -13.69
N GLU A 273 -7.17 -0.52 -12.72
CA GLU A 273 -8.25 0.44 -12.48
C GLU A 273 -7.67 1.86 -12.50
N GLU A 274 -8.25 2.73 -13.33
CA GLU A 274 -7.92 4.14 -13.39
C GLU A 274 -8.96 4.94 -12.58
N TYR A 275 -8.49 5.82 -11.69
CA TYR A 275 -9.37 6.62 -10.84
C TYR A 275 -9.55 8.03 -11.42
N PRO A 276 -10.76 8.36 -11.95
CA PRO A 276 -11.03 9.66 -12.54
C PRO A 276 -10.86 10.80 -11.53
N GLY A 277 -10.26 11.89 -11.97
CA GLY A 277 -10.08 13.10 -11.18
C GLY A 277 -8.93 13.06 -10.16
N GLU A 278 -8.23 11.93 -10.04
CA GLU A 278 -7.19 11.75 -9.03
C GLU A 278 -5.78 11.98 -9.61
N ASN A 279 -4.92 12.57 -8.78
CA ASN A 279 -3.48 12.68 -9.01
C ASN A 279 -2.72 11.73 -8.10
N HIS A 280 -1.39 11.68 -8.22
CA HIS A 280 -0.52 10.78 -7.48
C HIS A 280 -0.73 10.75 -5.95
N MET A 281 -1.09 11.89 -5.35
CA MET A 281 -1.31 11.95 -3.90
C MET A 281 -2.78 11.80 -3.51
N SER A 282 -3.70 12.37 -4.28
CA SER A 282 -5.13 12.29 -3.97
C SER A 282 -5.71 10.91 -4.24
N VAL A 283 -5.06 10.09 -5.06
CA VAL A 283 -5.48 8.71 -5.34
C VAL A 283 -5.33 7.79 -4.13
N LEU A 284 -4.43 8.10 -3.18
CA LEU A 284 -4.11 7.22 -2.06
C LEU A 284 -5.34 6.83 -1.21
N PRO A 285 -6.21 7.75 -0.74
CA PRO A 285 -7.43 7.38 0.00
C PRO A 285 -8.39 6.51 -0.81
N VAL A 286 -8.51 6.77 -2.11
CA VAL A 286 -9.38 6.00 -3.03
C VAL A 286 -8.84 4.58 -3.19
N ALA A 287 -7.55 4.45 -3.42
CA ALA A 287 -6.86 3.16 -3.56
C ALA A 287 -6.89 2.35 -2.24
N LEU A 288 -6.78 3.00 -1.07
CA LEU A 288 -6.94 2.35 0.23
C LEU A 288 -8.35 1.80 0.43
N ASN A 289 -9.38 2.56 0.05
CA ASN A 289 -10.75 2.06 0.07
C ASN A 289 -10.92 0.83 -0.84
N ARG A 290 -10.31 0.85 -2.03
CA ARG A 290 -10.31 -0.32 -2.93
C ARG A 290 -9.54 -1.50 -2.34
N ALA A 291 -8.40 -1.25 -1.70
CA ALA A 291 -7.62 -2.29 -1.03
C ALA A 291 -8.41 -2.99 0.07
N VAL A 292 -9.17 -2.25 0.88
CA VAL A 292 -10.10 -2.80 1.87
C VAL A 292 -11.16 -3.70 1.21
N GLN A 293 -11.74 -3.27 0.09
CA GLN A 293 -12.74 -4.06 -0.64
C GLN A 293 -12.15 -5.36 -1.19
N ILE A 294 -10.93 -5.34 -1.67
CA ILE A 294 -10.24 -6.52 -2.18
C ILE A 294 -9.88 -7.46 -1.03
N ALA A 295 -9.23 -6.94 0.02
CA ALA A 295 -8.71 -7.75 1.12
C ALA A 295 -9.82 -8.45 1.93
N PHE A 296 -10.95 -7.77 2.14
CA PHE A 296 -11.99 -8.21 3.07
C PHE A 296 -13.30 -8.62 2.38
N ARG A 297 -13.30 -8.79 1.06
CA ARG A 297 -14.43 -9.36 0.33
C ARG A 297 -14.74 -10.76 0.89
N ARG A 298 -16.02 -11.04 1.16
CA ARG A 298 -16.48 -12.36 1.60
C ARG A 298 -16.14 -13.42 0.55
N SER A 299 -15.65 -14.56 0.99
CA SER A 299 -15.60 -15.76 0.15
C SER A 299 -17.01 -16.18 -0.25
N LYS A 300 -17.16 -16.65 -1.48
CA LYS A 300 -18.44 -17.17 -1.96
C LYS A 300 -18.76 -18.50 -1.27
#